data_ccb33b045bd733abd68a1bb866e6c6f4
#
_entry.id   ccb33b045bd733abd68a1bb866e6c6f4
#
_cell.length_a   1.000
_cell.length_b   1.000
_cell.length_c   1.000
_cell.angle_alpha   90.00
_cell.angle_beta   90.00
_cell.angle_gamma   90.00
#
_symmetry.space_group_name_H-M   'P 1'
#
loop_
_entity.id
_entity.type
_entity.pdbx_description
1 polymer ?
#
loop_
_entity_poly.entity_id
_entity_poly.type
_entity_poly.pdbx_seq_one_letter_code
_entity_poly.pdbx_strand_id
1 'polypeptide(L)'
;MRYQTTPAFDRDLGCLRAREKELFTQSVREKFIPAAERRAADPATPWPRSLRVRDVKGAAGVWEMTWSFSGPDGRATWEWVTIAGQPAIRWRRGGSHAIFQEP
;
A
#
# COMPACT_ATOMS: atom_id res chain seq x y z
N MET A 1 -4.62 -6.06 -11.60
CA MET A 1 -3.73 -4.88 -11.68
C MET A 1 -2.28 -5.32 -11.47
N ARG A 2 -1.37 -4.80 -12.26
CA ARG A 2 0.06 -5.09 -12.11
C ARG A 2 0.67 -4.27 -10.99
N TYR A 3 1.78 -4.74 -10.46
CA TYR A 3 2.51 -4.02 -9.41
C TYR A 3 4.02 -4.21 -9.54
N GLN A 4 4.74 -3.30 -8.89
CA GLN A 4 6.19 -3.34 -8.71
C GLN A 4 6.49 -3.17 -7.23
N THR A 5 7.69 -3.55 -6.81
CA THR A 5 8.18 -3.31 -5.46
C THR A 5 9.53 -2.60 -5.52
N THR A 6 9.84 -1.84 -4.48
CA THR A 6 11.19 -1.28 -4.31
C THR A 6 12.05 -2.26 -3.50
N PRO A 7 13.39 -2.17 -3.60
CA PRO A 7 14.26 -2.98 -2.72
C PRO A 7 13.98 -2.75 -1.24
N ALA A 8 13.63 -1.52 -0.84
CA ALA A 8 13.28 -1.21 0.54
C ALA A 8 12.01 -1.95 0.97
N PHE A 9 10.99 -1.99 0.12
CA PHE A 9 9.76 -2.75 0.40
C PHE A 9 10.06 -4.24 0.56
N ASP A 10 10.88 -4.81 -0.32
CA ASP A 10 11.23 -6.23 -0.27
C ASP A 10 11.92 -6.57 1.05
N ARG A 11 12.84 -5.70 1.52
CA ARG A 11 13.49 -5.86 2.81
C ARG A 11 12.48 -5.76 3.96
N ASP A 12 11.59 -4.77 3.90
CA ASP A 12 10.55 -4.58 4.92
C ASP A 12 9.67 -5.83 5.04
N LEU A 13 9.25 -6.36 3.90
CA LEU A 13 8.39 -7.54 3.87
C LEU A 13 9.10 -8.76 4.48
N GLY A 14 10.40 -8.89 4.22
CA GLY A 14 11.23 -9.94 4.80
C GLY A 14 11.33 -9.84 6.33
N CYS A 15 11.14 -8.67 6.91
CA CYS A 15 11.19 -8.44 8.36
C CYS A 15 9.85 -8.69 9.05
N LEU A 16 8.76 -8.84 8.32
CA LEU A 16 7.45 -9.13 8.91
C LEU A 16 7.36 -10.57 9.37
N ARG A 17 6.61 -10.80 10.45
CA ARG A 17 6.28 -12.15 10.89
C ARG A 17 5.34 -12.82 9.88
N ALA A 18 5.30 -14.16 9.88
CA ALA A 18 4.44 -14.90 8.94
C ALA A 18 2.97 -14.45 9.02
N ARG A 19 2.45 -14.24 10.23
CA ARG A 19 1.08 -13.78 10.43
C ARG A 19 0.85 -12.37 9.87
N GLU A 20 1.82 -11.49 10.03
CA GLU A 20 1.75 -10.14 9.49
C GLU A 20 1.76 -10.14 7.97
N LYS A 21 2.59 -10.99 7.34
CA LYS A 21 2.60 -11.15 5.89
C LYS A 21 1.24 -11.63 5.37
N GLU A 22 0.61 -12.57 6.06
CA GLU A 22 -0.73 -13.05 5.70
C GLU A 22 -1.75 -11.94 5.77
N LEU A 23 -1.74 -11.15 6.85
CA LEU A 23 -2.67 -10.03 7.02
C LEU A 23 -2.49 -8.97 5.93
N PHE A 24 -1.24 -8.64 5.61
CA PHE A 24 -0.93 -7.71 4.53
C PHE A 24 -1.44 -8.23 3.19
N THR A 25 -1.08 -9.46 2.83
CA THR A 25 -1.48 -10.08 1.57
C THR A 25 -3.00 -10.16 1.44
N GLN A 26 -3.68 -10.53 2.52
CA GLN A 26 -5.14 -10.61 2.54
C GLN A 26 -5.77 -9.23 2.33
N SER A 27 -5.29 -8.19 3.03
CA SER A 27 -5.79 -6.83 2.88
C SER A 27 -5.58 -6.30 1.47
N VAL A 28 -4.43 -6.59 0.87
CA VAL A 28 -4.15 -6.18 -0.51
C VAL A 28 -5.10 -6.87 -1.48
N ARG A 29 -5.21 -8.19 -1.40
CA ARG A 29 -6.02 -8.98 -2.33
C ARG A 29 -7.50 -8.68 -2.20
N GLU A 30 -8.03 -8.58 -0.98
CA GLU A 30 -9.46 -8.50 -0.74
C GLU A 30 -10.01 -7.08 -0.73
N LYS A 31 -9.19 -6.09 -0.36
CA LYS A 31 -9.65 -4.70 -0.18
C LYS A 31 -8.94 -3.71 -1.08
N PHE A 32 -7.61 -3.73 -1.07
CA PHE A 32 -6.83 -2.69 -1.75
C PHE A 32 -6.90 -2.80 -3.28
N ILE A 33 -6.60 -3.97 -3.84
CA ILE A 33 -6.56 -4.13 -5.30
C ILE A 33 -7.93 -3.89 -5.94
N PRO A 34 -9.04 -4.45 -5.42
CA PRO A 34 -10.36 -4.13 -5.98
C PRO A 34 -10.67 -2.63 -5.95
N ALA A 35 -10.30 -1.93 -4.89
CA ALA A 35 -10.50 -0.49 -4.78
C ALA A 35 -9.58 0.29 -5.74
N ALA A 36 -8.32 -0.12 -5.87
CA ALA A 36 -7.36 0.51 -6.78
C ALA A 36 -7.81 0.38 -8.23
N GLU A 37 -8.33 -0.78 -8.61
CA GLU A 37 -8.87 -1.00 -9.95
C GLU A 37 -10.07 -0.10 -10.24
N ARG A 38 -10.97 0.06 -9.28
CA ARG A 38 -12.11 0.98 -9.41
C ARG A 38 -11.64 2.42 -9.53
N ARG A 39 -10.66 2.83 -8.73
CA ARG A 39 -10.11 4.19 -8.78
C ARG A 39 -9.36 4.47 -10.08
N ALA A 40 -8.68 3.48 -10.64
CA ALA A 40 -8.01 3.62 -11.93
C ALA A 40 -9.03 3.87 -13.05
N ALA A 41 -10.21 3.24 -12.96
CA ALA A 41 -11.29 3.45 -13.92
C ALA A 41 -12.05 4.76 -13.67
N ASP A 42 -12.22 5.15 -12.40
CA ASP A 42 -12.94 6.36 -11.99
C ASP A 42 -12.26 6.97 -10.76
N PRO A 43 -11.44 8.04 -10.94
CA PRO A 43 -10.74 8.67 -9.81
C PRO A 43 -11.63 9.26 -8.73
N ALA A 44 -12.93 9.43 -8.98
CA ALA A 44 -13.87 9.90 -7.98
C ALA A 44 -14.33 8.80 -7.02
N THR A 45 -14.03 7.53 -7.32
CA THR A 45 -14.41 6.42 -6.45
C THR A 45 -13.66 6.52 -5.11
N PRO A 46 -14.37 6.50 -3.96
CA PRO A 46 -13.69 6.58 -2.66
C PRO A 46 -12.97 5.28 -2.31
N TRP A 47 -11.88 5.39 -1.54
CA TRP A 47 -11.22 4.24 -0.95
C TRP A 47 -12.07 3.67 0.21
N PRO A 48 -12.01 2.35 0.47
CA PRO A 48 -12.64 1.79 1.67
C PRO A 48 -12.10 2.47 2.94
N ARG A 49 -13.00 2.85 3.84
CA ARG A 49 -12.61 3.53 5.08
C ARG A 49 -11.66 2.68 5.94
N SER A 50 -11.83 1.37 5.91
CA SER A 50 -11.01 0.45 6.70
C SER A 50 -9.53 0.50 6.34
N LEU A 51 -9.18 0.89 5.10
CA LEU A 51 -7.79 0.99 4.67
C LEU A 51 -7.13 2.31 5.09
N ARG A 52 -7.91 3.33 5.47
CA ARG A 52 -7.42 4.65 5.86
C ARG A 52 -6.39 5.21 4.87
N VAL A 53 -6.72 5.12 3.57
CA VAL A 53 -5.82 5.61 2.53
C VAL A 53 -5.75 7.13 2.57
N ARG A 54 -4.54 7.67 2.54
CA ARG A 54 -4.28 9.11 2.47
C ARG A 54 -2.90 9.37 1.87
N ASP A 55 -2.66 10.59 1.41
CA ASP A 55 -1.35 10.99 0.92
C ASP A 55 -0.38 11.19 2.09
N VAL A 56 0.90 10.91 1.84
CA VAL A 56 1.97 11.10 2.84
C VAL A 56 2.44 12.54 2.76
N LYS A 57 2.39 13.25 3.88
CA LYS A 57 2.88 14.64 3.95
C LYS A 57 4.38 14.68 3.72
N GLY A 58 4.82 15.60 2.86
CA GLY A 58 6.23 15.78 2.55
C GLY A 58 6.78 14.81 1.50
N ALA A 59 5.95 13.94 0.94
CA ALA A 59 6.34 13.00 -0.11
C ALA A 59 5.31 13.05 -1.23
N ALA A 60 5.50 13.95 -2.18
CA ALA A 60 4.56 14.16 -3.27
C ALA A 60 4.35 12.87 -4.07
N GLY A 61 3.09 12.53 -4.35
CA GLY A 61 2.74 11.34 -5.11
C GLY A 61 2.81 10.03 -4.34
N VAL A 62 3.18 10.07 -3.07
CA VAL A 62 3.24 8.87 -2.22
C VAL A 62 1.99 8.81 -1.34
N TRP A 63 1.40 7.63 -1.27
CA TRP A 63 0.20 7.34 -0.50
C TRP A 63 0.49 6.31 0.57
N GLU A 64 -0.35 6.25 1.60
CA GLU A 64 -0.26 5.25 2.65
C GLU A 64 -1.59 4.52 2.84
N MET A 65 -1.52 3.28 3.31
CA MET A 65 -2.69 2.54 3.75
C MET A 65 -2.39 1.81 5.06
N THR A 66 -3.43 1.51 5.82
CA THR A 66 -3.35 0.67 7.03
C THR A 66 -3.83 -0.73 6.67
N TRP A 67 -3.02 -1.76 6.98
CA TRP A 67 -3.37 -3.14 6.66
C TRP A 67 -3.55 -4.02 7.90
N SER A 68 -3.23 -3.53 9.09
CA SER A 68 -3.44 -4.25 10.34
C SER A 68 -3.93 -3.27 11.41
N PHE A 69 -4.90 -3.72 12.21
CA PHE A 69 -5.54 -2.92 13.25
C PHE A 69 -5.33 -3.50 14.65
N SER A 70 -4.62 -4.62 14.78
CA SER A 70 -4.18 -5.15 16.08
C SER A 70 -2.76 -4.64 16.31
N GLY A 71 -2.62 -3.71 17.27
CA GLY A 71 -1.47 -2.87 17.46
C GLY A 71 -0.12 -3.56 17.61
N PRO A 72 0.96 -2.94 17.14
CA PRO A 72 0.92 -1.66 16.43
C PRO A 72 0.33 -1.82 15.01
N ASP A 73 -0.34 -0.77 14.54
CA ASP A 73 -0.94 -0.79 13.21
C ASP A 73 0.11 -1.01 12.13
N GLY A 74 -0.21 -1.90 11.18
CA GLY A 74 0.60 -2.10 9.98
C GLY A 74 0.30 -1.02 8.95
N ARG A 75 1.34 -0.48 8.35
CA ARG A 75 1.28 0.56 7.32
C ARG A 75 2.00 0.10 6.06
N ALA A 76 1.58 0.63 4.92
CA ALA A 76 2.31 0.46 3.67
C ALA A 76 2.23 1.76 2.88
N THR A 77 3.31 2.09 2.17
CA THR A 77 3.33 3.25 1.28
C THR A 77 3.44 2.78 -0.16
N TRP A 78 2.85 3.53 -1.06
CA TRP A 78 2.81 3.17 -2.48
C TRP A 78 2.62 4.41 -3.34
N GLU A 79 2.86 4.24 -4.63
CA GLU A 79 2.62 5.29 -5.61
C GLU A 79 2.00 4.70 -6.86
N TRP A 80 1.26 5.51 -7.59
CA TRP A 80 0.78 5.14 -8.91
C TRP A 80 1.94 5.16 -9.90
N VAL A 81 2.01 4.15 -10.74
CA VAL A 81 2.96 4.08 -11.86
C VAL A 81 2.22 3.59 -13.11
N THR A 82 2.89 3.62 -14.24
CA THR A 82 2.35 3.09 -15.49
C THR A 82 3.19 1.89 -15.91
N ILE A 83 2.55 0.75 -16.13
CA ILE A 83 3.19 -0.47 -16.64
C ILE A 83 2.44 -0.90 -17.89
N ALA A 84 3.14 -1.04 -19.00
CA ALA A 84 2.54 -1.41 -20.29
C ALA A 84 1.34 -0.51 -20.66
N GLY A 85 1.44 0.79 -20.39
CA GLY A 85 0.41 1.77 -20.70
C GLY A 85 -0.79 1.78 -19.76
N GLN A 86 -0.77 1.00 -18.69
CA GLN A 86 -1.89 0.88 -17.76
C GLN A 86 -1.50 1.35 -16.35
N PRO A 87 -2.45 1.92 -15.58
CA PRO A 87 -2.20 2.26 -14.18
C PRO A 87 -1.79 1.02 -13.39
N ALA A 88 -0.79 1.19 -12.54
CA ALA A 88 -0.26 0.11 -11.71
C ALA A 88 0.23 0.69 -10.38
N ILE A 89 0.59 -0.18 -9.46
CA ILE A 89 1.02 0.19 -8.11
C ILE A 89 2.51 -0.13 -7.96
N ARG A 90 3.26 0.81 -7.39
CA ARG A 90 4.61 0.53 -6.88
C ARG A 90 4.58 0.61 -5.37
N TRP A 91 4.80 -0.53 -4.70
CA TRP A 91 4.94 -0.60 -3.25
C TRP A 91 6.31 -0.06 -2.85
N ARG A 92 6.35 0.91 -1.95
CA ARG A 92 7.58 1.60 -1.56
C ARG A 92 8.12 1.11 -0.22
N ARG A 93 7.27 1.05 0.82
CA ARG A 93 7.63 0.61 2.16
C ARG A 93 6.46 -0.16 2.78
N GLY A 94 6.77 -1.05 3.71
CA GLY A 94 5.75 -1.78 4.47
C GLY A 94 6.26 -2.12 5.86
N GLY A 95 5.43 -1.91 6.88
CA GLY A 95 5.83 -2.18 8.26
C GLY A 95 5.02 -1.39 9.26
N SER A 96 5.68 -0.91 10.31
CA SER A 96 5.08 -0.08 11.34
C SER A 96 5.10 1.40 10.95
N HIS A 97 4.60 2.25 11.84
CA HIS A 97 4.61 3.71 11.66
C HIS A 97 6.02 4.27 11.40
N ALA A 98 7.08 3.58 11.82
CA ALA A 98 8.46 4.04 11.63
C ALA A 98 8.85 4.23 10.15
N ILE A 99 8.16 3.58 9.21
CA ILE A 99 8.44 3.74 7.77
C ILE A 99 8.22 5.17 7.27
N PHE A 100 7.49 6.01 8.01
CA PHE A 100 7.21 7.38 7.58
C PHE A 100 8.41 8.31 7.68
N GLN A 101 9.51 7.89 8.26
CA GLN A 101 10.77 8.63 8.21
C GLN A 101 11.36 8.62 6.81
N GLU A 102 11.15 7.51 6.06
CA GLU A 102 11.58 7.36 4.66
C GLU A 102 10.48 6.62 3.88
N PRO A 103 9.37 7.28 3.61
CA PRO A 103 8.27 6.61 2.94
C PRO A 103 8.56 6.32 1.47
#